data_e434374f5b865aabf14835f6d9a1781d
#
_entry.id   e434374f5b865aabf14835f6d9a1781d
#
_cell.length_a   1.000
_cell.length_b   1.000
_cell.length_c   1.000
_cell.angle_alpha   90.00
_cell.angle_beta   90.00
_cell.angle_gamma   90.00
#
_symmetry.space_group_name_H-M   'P 1'
#
loop_
_entity.id
_entity.type
_entity.pdbx_description
1 polymer ?
#
loop_
_entity_poly.entity_id
_entity_poly.type
_entity_poly.pdbx_seq_one_letter_code
_entity_poly.pdbx_strand_id
1 'polypeptide(L)'
;MNARMNSNIDDRREKTMKYAATGWILWRPDPSLVKQESYEIDRLLEAAPEHAYQVEVVNPDDVQLLVNSEKEDGIFVNGDKVKLPDFVIPRMGSTTNYFSLAVLRQLENLGVYCLNGSAAVELARDKLLHLQLLANAGLPVPKTILVQFPVNADFVETEMGFPVVVKTLVGTQGSGVYLCENRENLVDMLQFVEANNPSAQLILQQFLSESRGRDVRVVSIGGHIVAAMERIAKSGFKSNYSQGGEARPFEYGHRNELSVAEVMRILDMDIAGLDFLYDEEVGFRICEVNSSPGFEGLEATCGVDVPAFIYEYLDVKFRISRKAKARLLGQIPG
;
A
#
# COMPACT_ATOMS: atom_id res chain seq x y z
N MET A 1 9.31 -22.95 -70.16
CA MET A 1 8.01 -22.70 -69.50
C MET A 1 8.28 -22.43 -68.02
N ASN A 2 8.43 -21.14 -67.67
CA ASN A 2 8.83 -20.70 -66.35
C ASN A 2 7.58 -20.30 -65.55
N ALA A 3 7.25 -21.01 -64.51
CA ALA A 3 6.27 -20.60 -63.51
C ALA A 3 7.02 -19.84 -62.40
N ARG A 4 6.85 -18.53 -62.38
CA ARG A 4 7.28 -17.70 -61.25
C ARG A 4 6.32 -17.90 -60.10
N MET A 5 6.81 -18.50 -59.02
CA MET A 5 6.17 -18.46 -57.68
C MET A 5 6.36 -17.04 -57.12
N ASN A 6 5.28 -16.32 -57.04
CA ASN A 6 5.20 -15.08 -56.24
C ASN A 6 5.16 -15.48 -54.75
N SER A 7 6.25 -15.25 -54.04
CA SER A 7 6.25 -15.28 -52.59
C SER A 7 5.68 -13.94 -52.11
N ASN A 8 4.44 -13.91 -51.74
CA ASN A 8 3.88 -12.83 -50.90
C ASN A 8 4.53 -12.91 -49.51
N ILE A 9 5.57 -12.14 -49.34
CA ILE A 9 6.10 -11.84 -48.01
C ILE A 9 5.07 -10.91 -47.37
N ASP A 10 4.31 -11.50 -46.47
CA ASP A 10 3.34 -10.85 -45.59
C ASP A 10 4.15 -9.89 -44.69
N ASP A 11 4.27 -8.65 -45.13
CA ASP A 11 4.91 -7.56 -44.39
C ASP A 11 3.97 -7.15 -43.24
N ARG A 12 3.88 -8.03 -42.23
CA ARG A 12 3.30 -7.68 -40.93
C ARG A 12 4.24 -6.67 -40.31
N ARG A 13 4.04 -5.39 -40.66
CA ARG A 13 4.53 -4.31 -39.82
C ARG A 13 3.98 -4.51 -38.45
N GLU A 14 4.81 -5.08 -37.55
CA GLU A 14 4.64 -4.92 -36.13
C GLU A 14 4.46 -3.40 -35.87
N LYS A 15 3.23 -3.01 -35.64
CA LYS A 15 2.94 -1.67 -35.12
C LYS A 15 3.65 -1.64 -33.77
N THR A 16 4.83 -1.05 -33.74
CA THR A 16 5.51 -0.74 -32.48
C THR A 16 4.56 0.18 -31.71
N MET A 17 3.86 -0.37 -30.74
CA MET A 17 3.00 0.42 -29.87
C MET A 17 3.90 1.46 -29.20
N LYS A 18 3.59 2.72 -29.42
CA LYS A 18 4.27 3.84 -28.78
C LYS A 18 3.61 4.05 -27.44
N TYR A 19 4.28 3.71 -26.36
CA TYR A 19 3.80 3.95 -25.01
C TYR A 19 4.07 5.39 -24.59
N ALA A 20 3.21 5.89 -23.69
CA ALA A 20 3.34 7.21 -23.10
C ALA A 20 4.51 7.28 -22.12
N ALA A 21 4.69 6.20 -21.34
CA ALA A 21 5.79 6.03 -20.41
C ALA A 21 6.02 4.54 -20.10
N THR A 22 7.19 4.25 -19.52
CA THR A 22 7.56 2.91 -19.04
C THR A 22 7.58 2.89 -17.51
N GLY A 23 7.19 1.77 -16.91
CA GLY A 23 7.13 1.64 -15.46
C GLY A 23 7.64 0.31 -14.94
N TRP A 24 8.05 0.30 -13.69
CA TRP A 24 8.31 -0.92 -12.94
C TRP A 24 7.29 -1.07 -11.81
N ILE A 25 6.85 -2.32 -11.59
CA ILE A 25 6.20 -2.73 -10.35
C ILE A 25 7.29 -3.40 -9.52
N LEU A 26 7.75 -2.75 -8.45
CA LEU A 26 8.67 -3.39 -7.51
C LEU A 26 7.87 -4.34 -6.62
N TRP A 27 7.98 -5.63 -6.90
CA TRP A 27 7.29 -6.66 -6.15
C TRP A 27 8.27 -7.70 -5.63
N ARG A 28 8.24 -7.89 -4.31
CA ARG A 28 8.99 -8.92 -3.61
C ARG A 28 8.00 -9.95 -3.07
N PRO A 29 7.80 -11.09 -3.76
CA PRO A 29 6.80 -12.06 -3.35
C PRO A 29 7.12 -12.66 -1.97
N ASP A 30 6.13 -12.71 -1.10
CA ASP A 30 6.17 -13.52 0.12
C ASP A 30 5.64 -14.91 -0.23
N PRO A 31 6.44 -15.99 -0.10
CA PRO A 31 5.99 -17.35 -0.44
C PRO A 31 4.72 -17.79 0.29
N SER A 32 4.45 -17.22 1.47
CA SER A 32 3.25 -17.50 2.27
C SER A 32 2.00 -16.75 1.80
N LEU A 33 2.16 -15.66 1.02
CA LEU A 33 1.10 -14.73 0.63
C LEU A 33 0.94 -14.57 -0.90
N VAL A 34 1.74 -15.27 -1.70
CA VAL A 34 1.81 -15.09 -3.18
C VAL A 34 0.43 -15.03 -3.84
N LYS A 35 -0.50 -15.91 -3.45
CA LYS A 35 -1.85 -15.93 -4.05
C LYS A 35 -2.69 -14.69 -3.73
N GLN A 36 -2.45 -14.04 -2.60
CA GLN A 36 -3.18 -12.85 -2.17
C GLN A 36 -2.57 -11.57 -2.75
N GLU A 37 -1.26 -11.57 -2.99
CA GLU A 37 -0.53 -10.42 -3.50
C GLU A 37 -0.46 -10.37 -5.03
N SER A 38 -0.68 -11.49 -5.72
CA SER A 38 -0.62 -11.55 -7.19
C SER A 38 -1.78 -10.83 -7.87
N TYR A 39 -2.96 -10.78 -7.24
CA TYR A 39 -4.14 -10.11 -7.82
C TYR A 39 -3.83 -8.67 -8.24
N GLU A 40 -3.28 -7.88 -7.32
CA GLU A 40 -2.96 -6.47 -7.58
C GLU A 40 -1.90 -6.30 -8.67
N ILE A 41 -0.93 -7.22 -8.72
CA ILE A 41 0.12 -7.22 -9.75
C ILE A 41 -0.48 -7.51 -11.12
N ASP A 42 -1.29 -8.57 -11.21
CA ASP A 42 -1.94 -8.99 -12.46
C ASP A 42 -2.87 -7.88 -12.98
N ARG A 43 -3.67 -7.27 -12.11
CA ARG A 43 -4.56 -6.15 -12.46
C ARG A 43 -3.81 -4.93 -12.97
N LEU A 44 -2.69 -4.57 -12.34
CA LEU A 44 -1.83 -3.47 -12.80
C LEU A 44 -1.22 -3.77 -14.17
N LEU A 45 -0.75 -5.00 -14.41
CA LEU A 45 -0.20 -5.40 -15.71
C LEU A 45 -1.26 -5.41 -16.82
N GLU A 46 -2.47 -5.92 -16.52
CA GLU A 46 -3.60 -5.95 -17.47
C GLU A 46 -4.03 -4.55 -17.90
N ALA A 47 -4.16 -3.62 -16.96
CA ALA A 47 -4.65 -2.27 -17.24
C ALA A 47 -3.60 -1.37 -17.93
N ALA A 48 -2.30 -1.62 -17.76
CA ALA A 48 -1.24 -0.75 -18.26
C ALA A 48 -1.32 -0.46 -19.78
N PRO A 49 -1.48 -1.47 -20.67
CA PRO A 49 -1.58 -1.23 -22.11
C PRO A 49 -2.82 -0.41 -22.51
N GLU A 50 -3.94 -0.57 -21.80
CA GLU A 50 -5.18 0.17 -22.05
C GLU A 50 -5.00 1.67 -21.75
N HIS A 51 -4.04 1.98 -20.87
CA HIS A 51 -3.65 3.33 -20.51
C HIS A 51 -2.39 3.83 -21.24
N ALA A 52 -1.93 3.14 -22.29
CA ALA A 52 -0.72 3.45 -23.06
C ALA A 52 0.57 3.44 -22.20
N TYR A 53 0.64 2.60 -21.20
CA TYR A 53 1.85 2.36 -20.41
C TYR A 53 2.44 0.99 -20.72
N GLN A 54 3.77 0.91 -20.69
CA GLN A 54 4.49 -0.37 -20.70
C GLN A 54 5.04 -0.59 -19.30
N VAL A 55 4.62 -1.68 -18.64
CA VAL A 55 4.98 -1.97 -17.26
C VAL A 55 5.55 -3.37 -17.14
N GLU A 56 6.60 -3.52 -16.37
CA GLU A 56 7.20 -4.81 -16.04
C GLU A 56 7.36 -4.99 -14.53
N VAL A 57 7.38 -6.25 -14.08
CA VAL A 57 7.61 -6.59 -12.67
C VAL A 57 9.09 -6.80 -12.44
N VAL A 58 9.63 -6.13 -11.43
CA VAL A 58 11.03 -6.25 -11.01
C VAL A 58 11.06 -6.64 -9.53
N ASN A 59 11.72 -7.77 -9.24
CA ASN A 59 12.00 -8.12 -7.84
C ASN A 59 13.18 -7.24 -7.37
N PRO A 60 13.02 -6.45 -6.29
CA PRO A 60 14.12 -5.64 -5.77
C PRO A 60 15.36 -6.48 -5.40
N ASP A 61 15.21 -7.76 -5.02
CA ASP A 61 16.33 -8.64 -4.69
C ASP A 61 17.24 -8.94 -5.92
N ASP A 62 16.73 -8.76 -7.15
CA ASP A 62 17.49 -8.91 -8.40
C ASP A 62 18.24 -7.63 -8.80
N VAL A 63 18.05 -6.54 -8.07
CA VAL A 63 18.63 -5.22 -8.38
C VAL A 63 19.99 -5.07 -7.69
N GLN A 64 20.98 -4.58 -8.42
CA GLN A 64 22.26 -4.17 -7.86
C GLN A 64 22.43 -2.65 -7.99
N LEU A 65 22.91 -2.03 -6.93
CA LEU A 65 23.13 -0.59 -6.85
C LEU A 65 24.62 -0.27 -6.90
N LEU A 66 25.03 0.54 -7.85
CA LEU A 66 26.36 1.16 -7.87
C LEU A 66 26.22 2.62 -7.48
N VAL A 67 26.79 2.97 -6.34
CA VAL A 67 26.81 4.37 -5.86
C VAL A 67 28.19 4.96 -6.14
N ASN A 68 28.24 5.96 -7.01
CA ASN A 68 29.43 6.73 -7.33
C ASN A 68 29.09 8.22 -7.48
N SER A 69 30.13 9.06 -7.62
CA SER A 69 29.99 10.50 -7.83
C SER A 69 29.86 10.91 -9.30
N GLU A 70 29.92 9.98 -10.24
CA GLU A 70 30.02 10.26 -11.69
C GLU A 70 28.65 10.46 -12.37
N LYS A 71 27.57 10.49 -11.63
CA LYS A 71 26.18 10.63 -12.11
C LYS A 71 25.78 9.62 -13.20
N GLU A 72 26.40 8.46 -13.24
CA GLU A 72 25.94 7.36 -14.08
C GLU A 72 24.76 6.66 -13.44
N ASP A 73 23.85 6.15 -14.27
CA ASP A 73 22.74 5.29 -13.82
C ASP A 73 23.31 4.02 -13.21
N GLY A 74 23.45 4.00 -11.90
CA GLY A 74 24.08 2.90 -11.15
C GLY A 74 23.08 1.77 -10.81
N ILE A 75 22.12 1.48 -11.71
CA ILE A 75 21.14 0.41 -11.54
C ILE A 75 21.41 -0.71 -12.53
N PHE A 76 21.50 -1.93 -11.99
CA PHE A 76 21.61 -3.17 -12.76
C PHE A 76 20.54 -4.14 -12.27
N VAL A 77 20.02 -4.97 -13.17
CA VAL A 77 19.09 -6.05 -12.86
C VAL A 77 19.72 -7.36 -13.32
N ASN A 78 19.93 -8.29 -12.42
CA ASN A 78 20.65 -9.55 -12.68
C ASN A 78 22.05 -9.37 -13.32
N GLY A 79 22.74 -8.27 -12.97
CA GLY A 79 24.07 -7.94 -13.47
C GLY A 79 24.08 -7.14 -14.79
N ASP A 80 22.95 -6.99 -15.45
CA ASP A 80 22.84 -6.23 -16.69
C ASP A 80 22.45 -4.77 -16.42
N LYS A 81 23.11 -3.83 -17.12
CA LYS A 81 22.73 -2.42 -17.07
C LYS A 81 21.38 -2.23 -17.77
N VAL A 82 20.41 -1.63 -17.07
CA VAL A 82 19.06 -1.46 -17.56
C VAL A 82 18.75 0.00 -17.88
N LYS A 83 17.80 0.24 -18.78
CA LYS A 83 17.21 1.56 -18.95
C LYS A 83 16.27 1.83 -17.78
N LEU A 84 16.42 2.98 -17.14
CA LEU A 84 15.53 3.38 -16.05
C LEU A 84 14.09 3.55 -16.57
N PRO A 85 13.10 3.14 -15.79
CA PRO A 85 11.70 3.42 -16.07
C PRO A 85 11.39 4.89 -15.79
N ASP A 86 10.29 5.39 -16.34
CA ASP A 86 9.80 6.74 -16.04
C ASP A 86 9.14 6.79 -14.65
N PHE A 87 8.56 5.66 -14.21
CA PHE A 87 7.95 5.54 -12.88
C PHE A 87 8.11 4.16 -12.27
N VAL A 88 7.86 4.11 -10.96
CA VAL A 88 7.84 2.87 -10.16
C VAL A 88 6.61 2.84 -9.26
N ILE A 89 5.95 1.69 -9.21
CA ILE A 89 4.87 1.37 -8.25
C ILE A 89 5.42 0.34 -7.26
N PRO A 90 5.79 0.74 -6.02
CA PRO A 90 6.23 -0.22 -5.02
C PRO A 90 5.06 -1.03 -4.45
N ARG A 91 5.11 -2.34 -4.66
CA ARG A 91 4.12 -3.32 -4.18
C ARG A 91 4.75 -4.35 -3.24
N MET A 92 5.65 -3.89 -2.39
CA MET A 92 6.41 -4.76 -1.50
C MET A 92 5.67 -5.07 -0.17
N GLY A 93 4.76 -4.18 0.25
CA GLY A 93 3.93 -4.40 1.44
C GLY A 93 4.74 -4.83 2.67
N SER A 94 4.39 -5.99 3.24
CA SER A 94 5.05 -6.58 4.42
C SER A 94 6.49 -7.02 4.18
N THR A 95 6.87 -7.29 2.94
CA THR A 95 8.23 -7.73 2.58
C THR A 95 9.21 -6.57 2.41
N THR A 96 8.75 -5.33 2.59
CA THR A 96 9.61 -4.14 2.58
C THR A 96 10.74 -4.28 3.60
N ASN A 97 11.96 -4.14 3.14
CA ASN A 97 13.16 -4.20 3.97
C ASN A 97 14.13 -3.06 3.62
N TYR A 98 15.28 -3.01 4.30
CA TYR A 98 16.30 -1.99 4.03
C TYR A 98 16.76 -2.00 2.56
N PHE A 99 16.95 -3.19 1.98
CA PHE A 99 17.45 -3.33 0.61
C PHE A 99 16.44 -2.80 -0.41
N SER A 100 15.18 -3.19 -0.30
CA SER A 100 14.12 -2.72 -1.19
C SER A 100 13.87 -1.20 -1.09
N LEU A 101 14.00 -0.63 0.12
CA LEU A 101 13.98 0.82 0.32
C LEU A 101 15.21 1.50 -0.27
N ALA A 102 16.39 0.87 -0.22
CA ALA A 102 17.59 1.42 -0.85
C ALA A 102 17.47 1.47 -2.38
N VAL A 103 16.87 0.44 -2.99
CA VAL A 103 16.55 0.42 -4.42
C VAL A 103 15.60 1.57 -4.76
N LEU A 104 14.52 1.74 -4.00
CA LEU A 104 13.55 2.79 -4.24
C LEU A 104 14.18 4.19 -4.11
N ARG A 105 14.97 4.44 -3.06
CA ARG A 105 15.70 5.71 -2.88
C ARG A 105 16.67 6.01 -4.01
N GLN A 106 17.36 4.99 -4.52
CA GLN A 106 18.30 5.20 -5.64
C GLN A 106 17.54 5.56 -6.92
N LEU A 107 16.41 4.93 -7.20
CA LEU A 107 15.55 5.27 -8.33
C LEU A 107 15.03 6.72 -8.22
N GLU A 108 14.58 7.15 -7.04
CA GLU A 108 14.17 8.54 -6.78
C GLU A 108 15.32 9.53 -7.02
N ASN A 109 16.52 9.23 -6.51
CA ASN A 109 17.70 10.08 -6.70
C ASN A 109 18.11 10.20 -8.18
N LEU A 110 17.79 9.21 -9.00
CA LEU A 110 18.00 9.20 -10.45
C LEU A 110 16.84 9.86 -11.22
N GLY A 111 15.83 10.38 -10.52
CA GLY A 111 14.72 11.12 -11.11
C GLY A 111 13.54 10.27 -11.56
N VAL A 112 13.51 8.99 -11.19
CA VAL A 112 12.35 8.12 -11.43
C VAL A 112 11.20 8.49 -10.49
N TYR A 113 10.01 8.65 -11.03
CA TYR A 113 8.84 8.97 -10.22
C TYR A 113 8.32 7.74 -9.48
N CYS A 114 8.28 7.77 -8.16
CA CYS A 114 7.86 6.64 -7.33
C CYS A 114 6.49 6.88 -6.67
N LEU A 115 5.55 5.97 -6.90
CA LEU A 115 4.20 5.94 -6.31
C LEU A 115 4.06 4.79 -5.30
N ASN A 116 4.35 4.91 -4.04
CA ASN A 116 4.84 6.05 -3.25
C ASN A 116 6.37 6.14 -3.25
N GLY A 117 6.90 7.28 -2.80
CA GLY A 117 8.31 7.46 -2.53
C GLY A 117 8.81 6.65 -1.34
N SER A 118 10.15 6.48 -1.25
CA SER A 118 10.80 5.64 -0.23
C SER A 118 10.51 6.11 1.19
N ALA A 119 10.51 7.42 1.43
CA ALA A 119 10.21 8.00 2.74
C ALA A 119 8.76 7.71 3.17
N ALA A 120 7.79 7.84 2.27
CA ALA A 120 6.40 7.54 2.53
C ALA A 120 6.17 6.04 2.80
N VAL A 121 6.85 5.16 2.04
CA VAL A 121 6.80 3.70 2.27
C VAL A 121 7.38 3.32 3.63
N GLU A 122 8.53 3.90 4.00
CA GLU A 122 9.19 3.66 5.29
C GLU A 122 8.31 4.15 6.45
N LEU A 123 7.72 5.34 6.31
CA LEU A 123 6.82 5.94 7.29
C LEU A 123 5.55 5.12 7.50
N ALA A 124 4.90 4.65 6.42
CA ALA A 124 3.71 3.82 6.52
C ALA A 124 3.97 2.48 7.23
N ARG A 125 5.18 1.95 7.08
CA ARG A 125 5.58 0.69 7.71
C ARG A 125 5.69 0.80 9.23
N ASP A 126 6.05 1.98 9.76
CA ASP A 126 6.13 2.23 11.20
C ASP A 126 4.74 2.58 11.74
N LYS A 127 4.11 1.59 12.41
CA LYS A 127 2.74 1.73 12.96
C LYS A 127 2.60 2.81 14.02
N LEU A 128 3.68 3.20 14.69
CA LEU A 128 3.65 4.26 15.69
C LEU A 128 3.90 5.63 15.07
N LEU A 129 4.90 5.71 14.17
CA LEU A 129 5.34 6.99 13.61
C LEU A 129 4.21 7.70 12.85
N HIS A 130 3.47 6.98 11.99
CA HIS A 130 2.35 7.62 11.29
C HIS A 130 1.26 8.09 12.26
N LEU A 131 0.95 7.33 13.33
CA LEU A 131 -0.02 7.77 14.35
C LEU A 131 0.48 9.01 15.12
N GLN A 132 1.78 9.09 15.43
CA GLN A 132 2.37 10.29 16.07
C GLN A 132 2.22 11.54 15.18
N LEU A 133 2.51 11.40 13.87
CA LEU A 133 2.39 12.52 12.93
C LEU A 133 0.93 12.97 12.77
N LEU A 134 0.00 12.04 12.67
CA LEU A 134 -1.43 12.32 12.54
C LEU A 134 -1.98 12.95 13.82
N ALA A 135 -1.61 12.44 14.99
CA ALA A 135 -2.01 13.01 16.29
C ALA A 135 -1.47 14.44 16.47
N ASN A 136 -0.20 14.69 16.12
CA ASN A 136 0.40 16.02 16.16
C ASN A 136 -0.30 17.02 15.23
N ALA A 137 -0.88 16.54 14.13
CA ALA A 137 -1.69 17.37 13.23
C ALA A 137 -3.16 17.53 13.70
N GLY A 138 -3.52 16.96 14.85
CA GLY A 138 -4.87 17.05 15.41
C GLY A 138 -5.89 16.11 14.76
N LEU A 139 -5.44 15.13 13.96
CA LEU A 139 -6.32 14.13 13.40
C LEU A 139 -6.66 13.05 14.44
N PRO A 140 -7.91 12.56 14.47
CA PRO A 140 -8.34 11.58 15.46
C PRO A 140 -7.68 10.22 15.22
N VAL A 141 -6.89 9.78 16.19
CA VAL A 141 -6.27 8.44 16.24
C VAL A 141 -6.65 7.75 17.54
N PRO A 142 -6.66 6.43 17.64
CA PRO A 142 -6.86 5.74 18.91
C PRO A 142 -5.74 6.07 19.89
N LYS A 143 -6.05 6.22 21.19
CA LYS A 143 -5.03 6.36 22.24
C LYS A 143 -4.04 5.19 22.12
N THR A 144 -2.76 5.50 22.05
CA THR A 144 -1.71 4.51 21.75
C THR A 144 -0.52 4.71 22.68
N ILE A 145 -0.03 3.65 23.28
CA ILE A 145 1.17 3.63 24.13
C ILE A 145 2.19 2.68 23.52
N LEU A 146 3.43 3.14 23.36
CA LEU A 146 4.58 2.28 23.09
C LEU A 146 5.15 1.82 24.41
N VAL A 147 5.38 0.51 24.57
CA VAL A 147 5.97 -0.09 25.73
C VAL A 147 7.10 -1.04 25.36
N GLN A 148 8.04 -1.18 26.30
CA GLN A 148 9.04 -2.24 26.34
C GLN A 148 9.11 -2.82 27.75
N PHE A 149 9.65 -4.02 27.90
CA PHE A 149 9.70 -4.69 29.18
C PHE A 149 10.69 -4.07 30.18
N PRO A 150 10.38 -4.04 31.47
CA PRO A 150 9.11 -4.49 32.08
C PRO A 150 7.95 -3.50 31.85
N VAL A 151 6.75 -4.00 31.56
CA VAL A 151 5.56 -3.18 31.33
C VAL A 151 4.78 -2.97 32.62
N ASN A 152 4.45 -1.71 32.94
CA ASN A 152 3.61 -1.37 34.09
C ASN A 152 2.11 -1.51 33.73
N ALA A 153 1.48 -2.61 34.13
CA ALA A 153 0.07 -2.87 33.83
C ALA A 153 -0.88 -1.89 34.54
N ASP A 154 -0.52 -1.35 35.72
CA ASP A 154 -1.34 -0.38 36.44
C ASP A 154 -1.38 0.97 35.70
N PHE A 155 -0.26 1.35 35.09
CA PHE A 155 -0.21 2.53 34.21
C PHE A 155 -1.13 2.34 33.00
N VAL A 156 -1.08 1.17 32.35
CA VAL A 156 -1.93 0.86 31.19
C VAL A 156 -3.41 0.93 31.57
N GLU A 157 -3.80 0.33 32.70
CA GLU A 157 -5.17 0.35 33.19
C GLU A 157 -5.64 1.77 33.50
N THR A 158 -4.80 2.59 34.13
CA THR A 158 -5.11 3.99 34.45
C THR A 158 -5.32 4.82 33.20
N GLU A 159 -4.46 4.67 32.20
CA GLU A 159 -4.47 5.52 31.01
C GLU A 159 -5.48 5.09 29.93
N MET A 160 -5.77 3.79 29.82
CA MET A 160 -6.59 3.22 28.75
C MET A 160 -7.87 2.55 29.22
N GLY A 161 -7.87 1.98 30.46
CA GLY A 161 -8.89 1.03 30.85
C GLY A 161 -8.80 -0.27 30.04
N PHE A 162 -9.83 -1.09 30.16
CA PHE A 162 -9.97 -2.34 29.40
C PHE A 162 -11.30 -2.34 28.63
N PRO A 163 -11.35 -3.06 27.48
CA PRO A 163 -10.31 -3.85 26.83
C PRO A 163 -9.18 -3.04 26.18
N VAL A 164 -8.00 -3.68 26.00
CA VAL A 164 -6.83 -3.09 25.34
C VAL A 164 -6.39 -4.00 24.18
N VAL A 165 -6.08 -3.40 23.04
CA VAL A 165 -5.49 -4.12 21.90
C VAL A 165 -3.97 -4.05 21.99
N VAL A 166 -3.32 -5.22 22.02
CA VAL A 166 -1.86 -5.33 22.00
C VAL A 166 -1.41 -5.70 20.60
N LYS A 167 -0.42 -4.97 20.07
CA LYS A 167 0.13 -5.16 18.72
C LYS A 167 1.65 -5.25 18.78
N THR A 168 2.23 -6.14 17.98
CA THR A 168 3.66 -6.07 17.70
C THR A 168 3.96 -4.93 16.74
N LEU A 169 5.12 -4.28 16.88
CA LEU A 169 5.55 -3.22 15.94
C LEU A 169 5.69 -3.75 14.52
N VAL A 170 6.15 -4.99 14.37
CA VAL A 170 6.33 -5.66 13.08
C VAL A 170 5.30 -6.79 12.98
N GLY A 171 4.56 -6.84 11.89
CA GLY A 171 3.54 -7.87 11.64
C GLY A 171 2.47 -7.33 10.69
N THR A 172 1.84 -8.24 9.93
CA THR A 172 0.83 -7.91 8.91
C THR A 172 -0.40 -8.76 9.04
N GLN A 173 -1.51 -8.34 8.40
CA GLN A 173 -2.76 -9.07 8.28
C GLN A 173 -3.36 -9.55 9.63
N GLY A 174 -3.15 -8.78 10.71
CA GLY A 174 -3.67 -9.11 12.04
C GLY A 174 -2.88 -10.21 12.76
N SER A 175 -1.76 -10.71 12.21
CA SER A 175 -0.81 -11.51 12.98
C SER A 175 -0.13 -10.62 14.03
N GLY A 176 -0.04 -11.11 15.28
CA GLY A 176 0.51 -10.32 16.39
C GLY A 176 -0.42 -9.20 16.92
N VAL A 177 -1.74 -9.30 16.69
CA VAL A 177 -2.76 -8.42 17.28
C VAL A 177 -3.63 -9.23 18.22
N TYR A 178 -3.70 -8.81 19.49
CA TYR A 178 -4.43 -9.51 20.56
C TYR A 178 -5.33 -8.53 21.31
N LEU A 179 -6.50 -9.00 21.74
CA LEU A 179 -7.41 -8.27 22.61
C LEU A 179 -7.26 -8.79 24.03
N CYS A 180 -6.90 -7.93 24.96
CA CYS A 180 -6.89 -8.20 26.40
C CYS A 180 -8.14 -7.58 27.01
N GLU A 181 -9.10 -8.42 27.38
CA GLU A 181 -10.41 -7.98 27.89
C GLU A 181 -10.30 -7.38 29.30
N ASN A 182 -9.27 -7.74 30.06
CA ASN A 182 -9.02 -7.31 31.43
C ASN A 182 -7.53 -7.33 31.78
N ARG A 183 -7.21 -6.84 32.98
CA ARG A 183 -5.83 -6.73 33.47
C ARG A 183 -5.12 -8.10 33.55
N GLU A 184 -5.80 -9.14 33.98
CA GLU A 184 -5.23 -10.49 34.10
C GLU A 184 -4.78 -11.00 32.71
N ASN A 185 -5.63 -10.91 31.71
CA ASN A 185 -5.27 -11.29 30.34
C ASN A 185 -4.07 -10.49 29.80
N LEU A 186 -3.98 -9.19 30.13
CA LEU A 186 -2.84 -8.37 29.73
C LEU A 186 -1.55 -8.86 30.41
N VAL A 187 -1.59 -9.08 31.73
CA VAL A 187 -0.40 -9.52 32.49
C VAL A 187 0.10 -10.88 32.02
N ASP A 188 -0.80 -11.85 31.81
CA ASP A 188 -0.44 -13.20 31.34
C ASP A 188 0.22 -13.14 29.95
N MET A 189 -0.35 -12.32 29.04
CA MET A 189 0.18 -12.15 27.70
C MET A 189 1.55 -11.44 27.73
N LEU A 190 1.71 -10.40 28.55
CA LEU A 190 2.98 -9.70 28.71
C LEU A 190 4.07 -10.63 29.24
N GLN A 191 3.77 -11.46 30.26
CA GLN A 191 4.69 -12.46 30.80
C GLN A 191 5.11 -13.49 29.73
N PHE A 192 4.15 -13.97 28.94
CA PHE A 192 4.44 -14.88 27.82
C PHE A 192 5.36 -14.26 26.79
N VAL A 193 5.11 -13.01 26.39
CA VAL A 193 5.96 -12.30 25.41
C VAL A 193 7.36 -12.05 25.99
N GLU A 194 7.45 -11.57 27.24
CA GLU A 194 8.73 -11.28 27.92
C GLU A 194 9.60 -12.53 28.06
N ALA A 195 9.00 -13.67 28.42
CA ALA A 195 9.72 -14.94 28.53
C ALA A 195 10.32 -15.43 27.21
N ASN A 196 9.68 -15.12 26.08
CA ASN A 196 10.13 -15.54 24.74
C ASN A 196 11.01 -14.47 24.04
N ASN A 197 10.76 -13.19 24.30
CA ASN A 197 11.50 -12.06 23.70
C ASN A 197 11.50 -10.86 24.66
N PRO A 198 12.46 -10.80 25.61
CA PRO A 198 12.55 -9.70 26.60
C PRO A 198 12.79 -8.32 25.97
N SER A 199 13.29 -8.27 24.74
CA SER A 199 13.54 -7.03 24.00
C SER A 199 12.37 -6.60 23.10
N ALA A 200 11.26 -7.31 23.14
CA ALA A 200 10.10 -6.97 22.32
C ALA A 200 9.57 -5.58 22.67
N GLN A 201 9.24 -4.83 21.65
CA GLN A 201 8.51 -3.56 21.75
C GLN A 201 7.07 -3.80 21.32
N LEU A 202 6.13 -3.33 22.13
CA LEU A 202 4.71 -3.52 21.89
C LEU A 202 3.99 -2.18 21.81
N ILE A 203 2.97 -2.13 20.97
CA ILE A 203 1.98 -1.06 20.94
C ILE A 203 0.76 -1.54 21.70
N LEU A 204 0.35 -0.80 22.70
CA LEU A 204 -0.92 -0.95 23.38
C LEU A 204 -1.86 0.13 22.86
N GLN A 205 -3.05 -0.25 22.40
CA GLN A 205 -3.99 0.67 21.76
C GLN A 205 -5.37 0.53 22.40
N GLN A 206 -6.02 1.67 22.60
CA GLN A 206 -7.40 1.73 23.07
C GLN A 206 -8.30 0.86 22.18
N PHE A 207 -9.09 0.01 22.79
CA PHE A 207 -10.14 -0.71 22.09
C PHE A 207 -11.37 0.18 21.94
N LEU A 208 -11.83 0.31 20.71
CA LEU A 208 -13.04 1.06 20.38
C LEU A 208 -14.19 0.07 20.24
N SER A 209 -15.13 0.08 21.19
CA SER A 209 -16.25 -0.87 21.26
C SER A 209 -17.12 -0.88 20.01
N GLU A 210 -17.32 0.31 19.43
CA GLU A 210 -18.11 0.51 18.21
C GLU A 210 -17.48 -0.17 16.97
N SER A 211 -16.18 -0.43 17.04
CA SER A 211 -15.44 -1.14 16.00
C SER A 211 -15.22 -2.62 16.27
N ARG A 212 -15.90 -3.21 17.26
CA ARG A 212 -15.76 -4.65 17.51
C ARG A 212 -16.19 -5.46 16.28
N GLY A 213 -15.19 -6.07 15.62
CA GLY A 213 -15.41 -6.89 14.41
C GLY A 213 -15.79 -6.12 13.17
N ARG A 214 -15.63 -4.80 13.13
CA ARG A 214 -15.86 -3.99 11.93
C ARG A 214 -14.93 -2.79 11.83
N ASP A 215 -14.60 -2.42 10.62
CA ASP A 215 -13.85 -1.20 10.29
C ASP A 215 -14.21 -0.71 8.88
N VAL A 216 -13.70 0.45 8.52
CA VAL A 216 -13.85 1.00 7.16
C VAL A 216 -12.49 1.09 6.51
N ARG A 217 -12.30 0.39 5.38
CA ARG A 217 -11.14 0.52 4.50
C ARG A 217 -11.45 1.53 3.40
N VAL A 218 -10.60 2.54 3.28
CA VAL A 218 -10.63 3.53 2.21
C VAL A 218 -9.37 3.37 1.36
N VAL A 219 -9.50 3.41 0.04
CA VAL A 219 -8.35 3.57 -0.87
C VAL A 219 -8.38 4.97 -1.46
N SER A 220 -7.26 5.67 -1.33
CA SER A 220 -7.06 7.03 -1.82
C SER A 220 -5.90 7.07 -2.81
N ILE A 221 -6.07 7.85 -3.88
CA ILE A 221 -5.06 8.14 -4.89
C ILE A 221 -5.02 9.65 -5.10
N GLY A 222 -3.85 10.25 -4.94
CA GLY A 222 -3.66 11.70 -5.07
C GLY A 222 -4.50 12.53 -4.10
N GLY A 223 -4.85 11.99 -2.94
CA GLY A 223 -5.68 12.64 -1.93
C GLY A 223 -7.19 12.51 -2.18
N HIS A 224 -7.62 11.85 -3.25
CA HIS A 224 -9.03 11.58 -3.56
C HIS A 224 -9.41 10.16 -3.17
N ILE A 225 -10.57 9.99 -2.59
CA ILE A 225 -11.11 8.65 -2.27
C ILE A 225 -11.58 8.00 -3.58
N VAL A 226 -10.97 6.85 -3.93
CA VAL A 226 -11.38 6.04 -5.08
C VAL A 226 -12.59 5.19 -4.71
N ALA A 227 -12.53 4.52 -3.56
CA ALA A 227 -13.62 3.76 -3.00
C ALA A 227 -13.41 3.52 -1.52
N ALA A 228 -14.52 3.19 -0.84
CA ALA A 228 -14.52 2.78 0.55
C ALA A 228 -15.42 1.56 0.76
N MET A 229 -14.99 0.66 1.64
CA MET A 229 -15.77 -0.51 2.05
C MET A 229 -15.77 -0.68 3.55
N GLU A 230 -16.89 -1.05 4.12
CA GLU A 230 -16.97 -1.57 5.48
C GLU A 230 -16.62 -3.06 5.46
N ARG A 231 -15.69 -3.47 6.33
CA ARG A 231 -15.31 -4.87 6.52
C ARG A 231 -15.93 -5.36 7.82
N ILE A 232 -16.54 -6.55 7.79
CA ILE A 232 -17.26 -7.13 8.93
C ILE A 232 -16.74 -8.54 9.16
N ALA A 233 -16.23 -8.79 10.36
CA ALA A 233 -15.78 -10.11 10.76
C ALA A 233 -16.96 -11.08 10.95
N LYS A 234 -16.80 -12.33 10.54
CA LYS A 234 -17.76 -13.40 10.87
C LYS A 234 -17.75 -13.77 12.35
N SER A 235 -16.60 -13.57 13.00
CA SER A 235 -16.42 -13.81 14.45
C SER A 235 -15.19 -13.08 14.95
N GLY A 236 -15.15 -12.81 16.26
CA GLY A 236 -14.03 -12.14 16.90
C GLY A 236 -14.06 -10.62 16.76
N PHE A 237 -12.90 -9.97 16.95
CA PHE A 237 -12.79 -8.52 16.94
C PHE A 237 -12.03 -7.97 15.70
N LYS A 238 -11.35 -8.84 14.94
CA LYS A 238 -10.55 -8.46 13.76
C LYS A 238 -11.43 -8.55 12.50
N SER A 239 -11.48 -7.49 11.71
CA SER A 239 -12.37 -7.33 10.54
C SER A 239 -11.69 -7.64 9.19
N ASN A 240 -10.50 -8.28 9.18
CA ASN A 240 -9.74 -8.51 7.96
C ASN A 240 -10.50 -9.33 6.91
N TYR A 241 -10.72 -8.76 5.72
CA TYR A 241 -11.38 -9.40 4.59
C TYR A 241 -10.66 -10.69 4.15
N SER A 242 -9.32 -10.67 4.11
CA SER A 242 -8.49 -11.83 3.77
C SER A 242 -8.69 -13.05 4.69
N GLN A 243 -9.29 -12.86 5.88
CA GLN A 243 -9.64 -13.94 6.82
C GLN A 243 -11.09 -14.42 6.65
N GLY A 244 -11.75 -14.09 5.54
CA GLY A 244 -13.10 -14.53 5.21
C GLY A 244 -14.20 -13.67 5.82
N GLY A 245 -13.90 -12.44 6.20
CA GLY A 245 -14.89 -11.42 6.57
C GLY A 245 -15.81 -11.04 5.39
N GLU A 246 -16.94 -10.43 5.71
CA GLU A 246 -17.84 -9.83 4.73
C GLU A 246 -17.42 -8.39 4.45
N ALA A 247 -17.71 -7.89 3.24
CA ALA A 247 -17.49 -6.51 2.89
C ALA A 247 -18.72 -5.94 2.18
N ARG A 248 -18.99 -4.65 2.38
CA ARG A 248 -20.02 -3.92 1.67
C ARG A 248 -19.56 -2.51 1.32
N PRO A 249 -20.07 -1.91 0.24
CA PRO A 249 -19.72 -0.53 -0.09
C PRO A 249 -20.05 0.40 1.09
N PHE A 250 -19.16 1.35 1.34
CA PHE A 250 -19.33 2.34 2.39
C PHE A 250 -19.50 3.73 1.76
N GLU A 251 -20.58 4.42 2.11
CA GLU A 251 -20.79 5.81 1.71
C GLU A 251 -20.04 6.74 2.66
N TYR A 252 -19.17 7.56 2.10
CA TYR A 252 -18.39 8.55 2.83
C TYR A 252 -18.89 9.96 2.55
N GLY A 253 -18.82 10.82 3.58
CA GLY A 253 -19.19 12.22 3.45
C GLY A 253 -17.97 13.13 3.26
N HIS A 254 -18.22 14.39 2.93
CA HIS A 254 -17.20 15.41 2.69
C HIS A 254 -16.18 15.54 3.83
N ARG A 255 -16.60 15.36 5.09
CA ARG A 255 -15.69 15.39 6.24
C ARG A 255 -14.62 14.28 6.18
N ASN A 256 -15.00 13.10 5.71
CA ASN A 256 -14.07 11.99 5.52
C ASN A 256 -13.08 12.27 4.39
N GLU A 257 -13.55 12.88 3.29
CA GLU A 257 -12.67 13.29 2.17
C GLU A 257 -11.59 14.27 2.64
N LEU A 258 -11.95 15.29 3.40
CA LEU A 258 -10.98 16.25 3.95
C LEU A 258 -9.97 15.58 4.88
N SER A 259 -10.42 14.65 5.73
CA SER A 259 -9.52 13.89 6.61
C SER A 259 -8.55 13.01 5.83
N VAL A 260 -9.02 12.31 4.78
CA VAL A 260 -8.17 11.48 3.91
C VAL A 260 -7.15 12.33 3.16
N ALA A 261 -7.57 13.43 2.54
CA ALA A 261 -6.66 14.34 1.84
C ALA A 261 -5.57 14.89 2.77
N GLU A 262 -5.93 15.21 4.01
CA GLU A 262 -4.97 15.70 5.01
C GLU A 262 -3.98 14.61 5.44
N VAL A 263 -4.43 13.35 5.64
CA VAL A 263 -3.54 12.21 5.90
C VAL A 263 -2.54 12.04 4.76
N MET A 264 -3.02 12.03 3.50
CA MET A 264 -2.16 11.86 2.34
C MET A 264 -1.09 12.96 2.25
N ARG A 265 -1.48 14.19 2.56
CA ARG A 265 -0.57 15.34 2.59
C ARG A 265 0.48 15.24 3.71
N ILE A 266 0.07 14.85 4.93
CA ILE A 266 0.97 14.74 6.08
C ILE A 266 2.01 13.65 5.87
N LEU A 267 1.58 12.52 5.29
CA LEU A 267 2.43 11.35 5.10
C LEU A 267 3.12 11.33 3.73
N ASP A 268 2.92 12.38 2.91
CA ASP A 268 3.47 12.53 1.56
C ASP A 268 3.22 11.29 0.67
N MET A 269 1.95 10.84 0.65
CA MET A 269 1.55 9.64 -0.10
C MET A 269 0.76 9.98 -1.35
N ASP A 270 1.10 9.31 -2.46
CA ASP A 270 0.31 9.33 -3.68
C ASP A 270 -0.80 8.27 -3.66
N ILE A 271 -0.53 7.09 -3.07
CA ILE A 271 -1.49 5.99 -2.92
C ILE A 271 -1.49 5.53 -1.48
N ALA A 272 -2.67 5.39 -0.88
CA ALA A 272 -2.79 4.81 0.45
C ALA A 272 -4.09 4.04 0.65
N GLY A 273 -4.00 3.00 1.47
CA GLY A 273 -5.14 2.37 2.12
C GLY A 273 -5.23 2.85 3.57
N LEU A 274 -6.36 3.43 3.95
CA LEU A 274 -6.59 3.92 5.29
C LEU A 274 -7.63 3.04 5.99
N ASP A 275 -7.33 2.62 7.21
CA ASP A 275 -8.27 1.89 8.07
C ASP A 275 -8.83 2.80 9.15
N PHE A 276 -10.13 2.97 9.14
CA PHE A 276 -10.88 3.78 10.10
C PHE A 276 -11.66 2.89 11.06
N LEU A 277 -11.55 3.20 12.34
CA LEU A 277 -12.36 2.61 13.39
C LEU A 277 -13.52 3.55 13.75
N TYR A 278 -14.69 2.98 13.98
CA TYR A 278 -15.84 3.70 14.49
C TYR A 278 -15.57 4.20 15.91
N ASP A 279 -16.02 5.40 16.21
CA ASP A 279 -15.87 6.06 17.50
C ASP A 279 -17.11 6.93 17.79
N GLU A 280 -17.68 6.81 19.00
CA GLU A 280 -18.90 7.53 19.38
C GLU A 280 -18.72 9.05 19.44
N GLU A 281 -17.54 9.54 19.83
CA GLU A 281 -17.30 10.97 20.07
C GLU A 281 -16.99 11.71 18.77
N VAL A 282 -16.12 11.15 17.93
CA VAL A 282 -15.61 11.82 16.72
C VAL A 282 -16.08 11.19 15.42
N GLY A 283 -16.83 10.10 15.51
CA GLY A 283 -17.32 9.31 14.37
C GLY A 283 -16.31 8.28 13.90
N PHE A 284 -15.07 8.68 13.61
CA PHE A 284 -14.00 7.79 13.14
C PHE A 284 -12.64 8.19 13.70
N ARG A 285 -11.79 7.16 13.96
CA ARG A 285 -10.36 7.32 14.24
C ARG A 285 -9.53 6.57 13.22
N ILE A 286 -8.42 7.16 12.80
CA ILE A 286 -7.48 6.57 11.85
C ILE A 286 -6.63 5.55 12.59
N CYS A 287 -6.77 4.28 12.26
CA CYS A 287 -6.09 3.17 12.93
C CYS A 287 -4.77 2.78 12.27
N GLU A 288 -4.74 2.80 10.93
CA GLU A 288 -3.58 2.36 10.15
C GLU A 288 -3.59 3.03 8.77
N VAL A 289 -2.39 3.28 8.23
CA VAL A 289 -2.20 3.75 6.86
C VAL A 289 -1.22 2.83 6.15
N ASN A 290 -1.60 2.33 4.98
CA ASN A 290 -0.84 1.37 4.19
C ASN A 290 -0.41 1.99 2.85
N SER A 291 0.89 2.01 2.56
CA SER A 291 1.44 2.54 1.30
C SER A 291 1.25 1.63 0.09
N SER A 292 0.86 0.37 0.32
CA SER A 292 0.68 -0.66 -0.71
C SER A 292 -0.61 -1.43 -0.43
N PRO A 293 -1.79 -0.76 -0.50
CA PRO A 293 -3.04 -1.40 -0.14
C PRO A 293 -3.41 -2.53 -1.11
N GLY A 294 -3.90 -3.66 -0.56
CA GLY A 294 -4.64 -4.63 -1.34
C GLY A 294 -6.00 -4.04 -1.73
N PHE A 295 -6.42 -4.26 -2.96
CA PHE A 295 -7.68 -3.70 -3.49
C PHE A 295 -8.62 -4.74 -4.11
N GLU A 296 -8.27 -6.04 -4.12
CA GLU A 296 -9.14 -7.12 -4.59
C GLU A 296 -10.55 -7.04 -3.98
N GLY A 297 -10.62 -7.01 -2.64
CA GLY A 297 -11.90 -6.91 -1.93
C GLY A 297 -12.67 -5.62 -2.23
N LEU A 298 -11.96 -4.52 -2.49
CA LEU A 298 -12.55 -3.22 -2.82
C LEU A 298 -13.15 -3.23 -4.24
N GLU A 299 -12.41 -3.75 -5.23
CA GLU A 299 -12.90 -3.90 -6.60
C GLU A 299 -14.12 -4.82 -6.65
N ALA A 300 -14.03 -5.98 -5.97
CA ALA A 300 -15.15 -6.93 -5.90
C ALA A 300 -16.40 -6.36 -5.21
N THR A 301 -16.20 -5.51 -4.20
CA THR A 301 -17.30 -4.98 -3.38
C THR A 301 -17.92 -3.72 -4.00
N CYS A 302 -17.10 -2.80 -4.51
CA CYS A 302 -17.50 -1.48 -4.97
C CYS A 302 -17.67 -1.36 -6.50
N GLY A 303 -17.18 -2.37 -7.27
CA GLY A 303 -17.26 -2.35 -8.74
C GLY A 303 -16.39 -1.26 -9.38
N VAL A 304 -15.27 -0.92 -8.74
CA VAL A 304 -14.32 0.10 -9.23
C VAL A 304 -13.11 -0.56 -9.88
N ASP A 305 -12.43 0.14 -10.78
CA ASP A 305 -11.16 -0.25 -11.39
C ASP A 305 -10.02 0.57 -10.79
N VAL A 306 -9.39 0.06 -9.73
CA VAL A 306 -8.33 0.77 -9.01
C VAL A 306 -7.10 1.03 -9.89
N PRO A 307 -6.59 0.08 -10.71
CA PRO A 307 -5.51 0.34 -11.65
C PRO A 307 -5.79 1.50 -12.62
N ALA A 308 -7.02 1.63 -13.12
CA ALA A 308 -7.40 2.74 -13.98
C ALA A 308 -7.16 4.10 -13.29
N PHE A 309 -7.59 4.25 -12.04
CA PHE A 309 -7.33 5.48 -11.27
C PHE A 309 -5.84 5.74 -11.04
N ILE A 310 -5.03 4.70 -10.83
CA ILE A 310 -3.57 4.84 -10.68
C ILE A 310 -2.96 5.39 -11.99
N TYR A 311 -3.33 4.82 -13.13
CA TYR A 311 -2.80 5.27 -14.42
C TYR A 311 -3.34 6.65 -14.85
N GLU A 312 -4.58 6.98 -14.52
CA GLU A 312 -5.11 8.33 -14.69
C GLU A 312 -4.37 9.37 -13.83
N TYR A 313 -4.00 8.99 -12.61
CA TYR A 313 -3.17 9.83 -11.76
C TYR A 313 -1.77 10.05 -12.35
N LEU A 314 -1.15 9.01 -12.91
CA LEU A 314 0.11 9.14 -13.66
C LEU A 314 -0.03 10.04 -14.89
N ASP A 315 -1.15 9.97 -15.62
CA ASP A 315 -1.41 10.91 -16.72
C ASP A 315 -1.33 12.36 -16.25
N VAL A 316 -1.88 12.67 -15.10
CA VAL A 316 -1.83 14.02 -14.51
C VAL A 316 -0.38 14.38 -14.13
N LYS A 317 0.35 13.48 -13.48
CA LYS A 317 1.75 13.70 -13.06
C LYS A 317 2.67 13.92 -14.25
N PHE A 318 2.52 13.15 -15.31
CA PHE A 318 3.32 13.28 -16.54
C PHE A 318 2.74 14.29 -17.55
N ARG A 319 1.65 14.97 -17.21
CA ARG A 319 0.96 15.94 -18.10
C ARG A 319 0.56 15.34 -19.44
N ILE A 320 0.18 14.08 -19.46
CA ILE A 320 -0.27 13.39 -20.68
C ILE A 320 -1.70 13.82 -20.99
N SER A 321 -1.91 14.49 -22.11
CA SER A 321 -3.25 14.91 -22.51
C SER A 321 -4.09 13.73 -23.02
N ARG A 322 -5.40 13.75 -22.77
CA ARG A 322 -6.33 12.74 -23.32
C ARG A 322 -6.17 12.56 -24.82
N LYS A 323 -5.91 13.66 -25.57
CA LYS A 323 -5.69 13.61 -27.02
C LYS A 323 -4.39 12.90 -27.39
N ALA A 324 -3.30 13.13 -26.65
CA ALA A 324 -2.03 12.42 -26.86
C ALA A 324 -2.21 10.91 -26.58
N LYS A 325 -2.89 10.56 -25.50
CA LYS A 325 -3.18 9.17 -25.13
C LYS A 325 -4.05 8.45 -26.19
N ALA A 326 -5.13 9.10 -26.65
CA ALA A 326 -5.99 8.55 -27.71
C ALA A 326 -5.24 8.29 -29.03
N ARG A 327 -4.24 9.13 -29.37
CA ARG A 327 -3.36 8.88 -30.53
C ARG A 327 -2.45 7.68 -30.33
N LEU A 328 -1.84 7.53 -29.13
CA LEU A 328 -0.98 6.40 -28.80
C LEU A 328 -1.75 5.07 -28.85
N LEU A 329 -3.00 5.08 -28.40
CA LEU A 329 -3.90 3.92 -28.42
C LEU A 329 -4.53 3.66 -29.79
N GLY A 330 -4.26 4.53 -30.81
CA GLY A 330 -4.83 4.40 -32.14
C GLY A 330 -6.33 4.69 -32.23
N GLN A 331 -6.91 5.35 -31.24
CA GLN A 331 -8.33 5.70 -31.17
C GLN A 331 -8.68 6.93 -32.04
N ILE A 332 -7.69 7.77 -32.38
CA ILE A 332 -7.83 8.93 -33.28
C ILE A 332 -6.60 9.02 -34.19
N PRO A 333 -6.72 9.61 -35.41
CA PRO A 333 -5.60 9.84 -36.33
C PRO A 333 -4.48 10.66 -35.70
N GLY A 334 -3.24 10.37 -36.10
CA GLY A 334 -2.01 11.01 -35.62
C GLY A 334 -1.89 12.50 -36.00
#